data_80ddc40a2d0d28011b7d64f529c1fda0
#
_entry.id   80ddc40a2d0d28011b7d64f529c1fda0
#
_cell.length_a   1.000
_cell.length_b   1.000
_cell.length_c   1.000
_cell.angle_alpha   90.00
_cell.angle_beta   90.00
_cell.angle_gamma   90.00
#
_symmetry.space_group_name_H-M   'P 1'
#
loop_
_entity.id
_entity.type
_entity.pdbx_description
1 polymer ?
#
loop_
_entity_poly.entity_id
_entity_poly.type
_entity_poly.pdbx_seq_one_letter_code
_entity_poly.pdbx_strand_id
1 'polypeptide(L)'
;MSSGEERLAALRADPSRAGIFSDFDGTLAPIVDDPEQSRPVEGAVDVLAALARAYARVGVVSGRPAGFLLEHLGPDPEAARDLTDAEHGKLLLAGLYGLEVVQDGEVVATDEARRWGPVLDEAIARLKEEAPEGVSVEGKGFTVVLHFRRHPELADEARAVAEREAERSDLEMGEGRQSFELRPPLPTSKGTVVADAAARLSAVCFLGDDHGDLTAFDALDDLAESGATTLRVGVRSEEAPDELLDRADLLVDGPTEVVQLLRSLIPDDG
;
A
#
# COMPACT_ATOMS: atom_id res chain seq x y z
N MET A 1 -15.77 -5.08 24.32
CA MET A 1 -14.95 -5.06 23.08
C MET A 1 -14.26 -6.40 22.99
N SER A 2 -14.32 -7.07 21.84
CA SER A 2 -13.64 -8.33 21.59
C SER A 2 -12.12 -8.12 21.68
N SER A 3 -11.39 -9.05 22.29
CA SER A 3 -9.93 -8.96 22.37
C SER A 3 -9.28 -9.17 20.99
N GLY A 4 -8.04 -8.71 20.79
CA GLY A 4 -7.29 -8.99 19.54
C GLY A 4 -7.23 -10.50 19.23
N GLU A 5 -7.10 -11.34 20.24
CA GLU A 5 -7.10 -12.81 20.12
C GLU A 5 -8.45 -13.37 19.61
N GLU A 6 -9.59 -12.83 20.07
CA GLU A 6 -10.90 -13.25 19.58
C GLU A 6 -11.11 -12.88 18.11
N ARG A 7 -10.56 -11.72 17.69
CA ARG A 7 -10.59 -11.27 16.29
C ARG A 7 -9.68 -12.12 15.39
N LEU A 8 -8.48 -12.48 15.88
CA LEU A 8 -7.62 -13.46 15.22
C LEU A 8 -8.30 -14.83 15.06
N ALA A 9 -8.99 -15.28 16.09
CA ALA A 9 -9.75 -16.53 16.03
C ALA A 9 -10.87 -16.47 14.97
N ALA A 10 -11.53 -15.32 14.79
CA ALA A 10 -12.56 -15.15 13.76
C ALA A 10 -11.98 -15.25 12.35
N LEU A 11 -10.77 -14.69 12.09
CA LEU A 11 -10.07 -14.84 10.81
C LEU A 11 -9.76 -16.32 10.51
N ARG A 12 -9.32 -17.07 11.51
CA ARG A 12 -9.00 -18.50 11.37
C ARG A 12 -10.22 -19.39 11.22
N ALA A 13 -11.37 -18.99 11.77
CA ALA A 13 -12.58 -19.80 11.80
C ALA A 13 -13.17 -20.07 10.41
N ASP A 14 -13.10 -19.09 9.51
CA ASP A 14 -13.56 -19.23 8.13
C ASP A 14 -12.66 -18.44 7.16
N PRO A 15 -11.50 -18.97 6.79
CA PRO A 15 -10.60 -18.34 5.85
C PRO A 15 -11.24 -18.04 4.48
N SER A 16 -12.24 -18.86 4.09
CA SER A 16 -12.93 -18.69 2.79
C SER A 16 -13.80 -17.43 2.72
N ARG A 17 -14.03 -16.77 3.86
CA ARG A 17 -14.76 -15.50 4.00
C ARG A 17 -13.97 -14.44 4.73
N ALA A 18 -12.67 -14.64 4.88
CA ALA A 18 -11.77 -13.72 5.55
C ALA A 18 -10.73 -13.12 4.60
N GLY A 19 -10.30 -11.88 4.87
CA GLY A 19 -9.27 -11.18 4.15
C GLY A 19 -8.18 -10.63 5.05
N ILE A 20 -6.94 -10.64 4.55
CA ILE A 20 -5.76 -10.16 5.24
C ILE A 20 -5.06 -9.16 4.33
N PHE A 21 -4.94 -7.92 4.79
CA PHE A 21 -4.32 -6.83 4.04
C PHE A 21 -3.17 -6.24 4.84
N SER A 22 -2.16 -5.76 4.15
CA SER A 22 -0.95 -5.21 4.75
C SER A 22 -0.43 -4.04 3.93
N ASP A 23 0.23 -3.09 4.60
CA ASP A 23 1.20 -2.23 3.96
C ASP A 23 2.49 -2.99 3.64
N PHE A 24 3.44 -2.32 2.95
CA PHE A 24 4.74 -2.87 2.59
C PHE A 24 5.89 -2.29 3.42
N ASP A 25 6.18 -0.98 3.27
CA ASP A 25 7.30 -0.33 3.96
C ASP A 25 6.97 -0.15 5.44
N GLY A 26 7.90 -0.49 6.35
CA GLY A 26 7.66 -0.48 7.79
C GLY A 26 6.87 -1.68 8.32
N THR A 27 6.11 -2.36 7.44
CA THR A 27 5.21 -3.47 7.82
C THR A 27 5.71 -4.84 7.35
N LEU A 28 6.03 -5.04 6.07
CA LEU A 28 6.62 -6.27 5.53
C LEU A 28 8.12 -6.13 5.25
N ALA A 29 8.58 -4.90 5.09
CA ALA A 29 9.96 -4.54 4.83
C ALA A 29 10.41 -3.48 5.84
N PRO A 30 11.65 -3.50 6.34
CA PRO A 30 12.15 -2.44 7.20
C PRO A 30 12.25 -1.12 6.43
N ILE A 31 12.05 -0.01 7.16
CA ILE A 31 12.29 1.33 6.62
C ILE A 31 13.79 1.49 6.39
N VAL A 32 14.16 1.95 5.19
CA VAL A 32 15.55 2.14 4.77
C VAL A 32 15.75 3.53 4.14
N ASP A 33 16.97 4.07 4.23
CA ASP A 33 17.29 5.39 3.68
C ASP A 33 17.15 5.48 2.16
N ASP A 34 17.49 4.41 1.45
CA ASP A 34 17.35 4.30 0.01
C ASP A 34 16.14 3.42 -0.32
N PRO A 35 15.04 4.02 -0.78
CA PRO A 35 13.80 3.29 -1.08
C PRO A 35 13.98 2.12 -2.07
N GLU A 36 14.95 2.19 -2.98
CA GLU A 36 15.20 1.12 -3.95
C GLU A 36 15.82 -0.13 -3.29
N GLN A 37 16.38 0.02 -2.09
CA GLN A 37 16.96 -1.09 -1.32
C GLN A 37 15.97 -1.74 -0.35
N SER A 38 14.74 -1.25 -0.26
CA SER A 38 13.71 -1.87 0.58
C SER A 38 13.42 -3.29 0.09
N ARG A 39 13.48 -4.25 1.02
CA ARG A 39 13.23 -5.68 0.74
C ARG A 39 12.38 -6.27 1.85
N PRO A 40 11.41 -7.14 1.50
CA PRO A 40 10.63 -7.84 2.51
C PRO A 40 11.55 -8.71 3.38
N VAL A 41 11.19 -8.83 4.65
CA VAL A 41 11.93 -9.72 5.55
C VAL A 41 11.76 -11.19 5.13
N GLU A 42 12.68 -12.03 5.60
CA GLU A 42 12.69 -13.46 5.28
C GLU A 42 11.35 -14.14 5.61
N GLY A 43 10.83 -14.88 4.63
CA GLY A 43 9.59 -15.64 4.74
C GLY A 43 8.31 -14.83 4.46
N ALA A 44 8.38 -13.52 4.22
CA ALA A 44 7.20 -12.72 3.88
C ALA A 44 6.50 -13.21 2.61
N VAL A 45 7.27 -13.48 1.55
CA VAL A 45 6.73 -13.99 0.26
C VAL A 45 6.04 -15.33 0.44
N ASP A 46 6.68 -16.27 1.13
CA ASP A 46 6.13 -17.62 1.35
C ASP A 46 4.84 -17.58 2.16
N VAL A 47 4.81 -16.72 3.20
CA VAL A 47 3.63 -16.56 4.06
C VAL A 47 2.48 -15.93 3.28
N LEU A 48 2.71 -14.86 2.50
CA LEU A 48 1.68 -14.26 1.66
C LEU A 48 1.11 -15.24 0.65
N ALA A 49 1.97 -16.03 -0.01
CA ALA A 49 1.54 -17.05 -0.95
C ALA A 49 0.73 -18.17 -0.28
N ALA A 50 1.14 -18.62 0.92
CA ALA A 50 0.39 -19.62 1.68
C ALA A 50 -0.99 -19.10 2.11
N LEU A 51 -1.05 -17.87 2.63
CA LEU A 51 -2.31 -17.22 2.99
C LEU A 51 -3.23 -17.03 1.79
N ALA A 52 -2.70 -16.60 0.63
CA ALA A 52 -3.48 -16.40 -0.58
C ALA A 52 -4.10 -17.71 -1.11
N ARG A 53 -3.51 -18.87 -0.81
CA ARG A 53 -4.11 -20.17 -1.14
C ARG A 53 -5.28 -20.52 -0.20
N ALA A 54 -5.22 -20.09 1.06
CA ALA A 54 -6.19 -20.46 2.11
C ALA A 54 -7.34 -19.45 2.24
N TYR A 55 -7.04 -18.16 2.19
CA TYR A 55 -7.99 -17.08 2.48
C TYR A 55 -8.77 -16.64 1.23
N ALA A 56 -9.93 -16.01 1.44
CA ALA A 56 -10.71 -15.44 0.35
C ALA A 56 -9.98 -14.32 -0.37
N ARG A 57 -9.21 -13.49 0.36
CA ARG A 57 -8.40 -12.41 -0.20
C ARG A 57 -7.18 -12.15 0.69
N VAL A 58 -6.03 -11.94 0.07
CA VAL A 58 -4.82 -11.42 0.71
C VAL A 58 -4.32 -10.24 -0.11
N GLY A 59 -3.94 -9.14 0.51
CA GLY A 59 -3.54 -7.94 -0.22
C GLY A 59 -2.36 -7.22 0.39
N VAL A 60 -1.51 -6.69 -0.46
CA VAL A 60 -0.50 -5.68 -0.10
C VAL A 60 -0.85 -4.39 -0.83
N VAL A 61 -1.07 -3.31 -0.08
CA VAL A 61 -1.47 -2.01 -0.59
C VAL A 61 -0.43 -0.97 -0.19
N SER A 62 0.24 -0.39 -1.16
CA SER A 62 1.41 0.46 -0.92
C SER A 62 1.42 1.70 -1.83
N GLY A 63 2.16 2.73 -1.41
CA GLY A 63 2.57 3.85 -2.26
C GLY A 63 3.62 3.47 -3.32
N ARG A 64 4.24 2.29 -3.21
CA ARG A 64 5.17 1.77 -4.21
C ARG A 64 4.46 1.44 -5.52
N PRO A 65 5.12 1.55 -6.68
CA PRO A 65 4.58 1.02 -7.94
C PRO A 65 4.26 -0.48 -7.83
N ALA A 66 3.20 -0.93 -8.50
CA ALA A 66 2.82 -2.36 -8.47
C ALA A 66 3.91 -3.28 -9.05
N GLY A 67 4.72 -2.77 -9.99
CA GLY A 67 5.87 -3.50 -10.52
C GLY A 67 6.94 -3.79 -9.46
N PHE A 68 7.18 -2.85 -8.54
CA PHE A 68 8.06 -3.07 -7.40
C PHE A 68 7.51 -4.16 -6.46
N LEU A 69 6.21 -4.12 -6.17
CA LEU A 69 5.58 -5.15 -5.34
C LEU A 69 5.65 -6.52 -6.01
N LEU A 70 5.41 -6.61 -7.32
CA LEU A 70 5.52 -7.85 -8.07
C LEU A 70 6.95 -8.42 -8.05
N GLU A 71 7.96 -7.57 -8.24
CA GLU A 71 9.37 -7.98 -8.21
C GLU A 71 9.79 -8.55 -6.86
N HIS A 72 9.28 -7.99 -5.75
CA HIS A 72 9.76 -8.32 -4.42
C HIS A 72 8.84 -9.23 -3.60
N LEU A 73 7.54 -9.26 -3.92
CA LEU A 73 6.54 -10.09 -3.24
C LEU A 73 5.93 -11.16 -4.17
N GLY A 74 6.13 -11.03 -5.49
CA GLY A 74 5.72 -12.07 -6.41
C GLY A 74 6.50 -13.35 -6.10
N PRO A 75 5.82 -14.50 -5.92
CA PRO A 75 6.51 -15.78 -5.94
C PRO A 75 7.12 -16.00 -7.34
N ASP A 76 7.50 -17.22 -7.69
CA ASP A 76 7.93 -17.48 -9.07
C ASP A 76 6.85 -17.03 -10.09
N PRO A 77 7.23 -16.77 -11.37
CA PRO A 77 6.31 -16.17 -12.35
C PRO A 77 5.02 -16.97 -12.62
N GLU A 78 5.06 -18.30 -12.48
CA GLU A 78 3.89 -19.16 -12.68
C GLU A 78 2.92 -19.00 -11.49
N ALA A 79 3.43 -19.10 -10.26
CA ALA A 79 2.64 -18.91 -9.06
C ALA A 79 2.13 -17.46 -8.92
N ALA A 80 2.91 -16.46 -9.34
CA ALA A 80 2.46 -15.07 -9.37
C ALA A 80 1.24 -14.90 -10.27
N ARG A 81 1.28 -15.49 -11.48
CA ARG A 81 0.15 -15.47 -12.42
C ARG A 81 -1.10 -16.11 -11.83
N ASP A 82 -0.96 -17.30 -11.25
CA ASP A 82 -2.11 -18.03 -10.66
C ASP A 82 -2.71 -17.29 -9.47
N LEU A 83 -1.87 -16.72 -8.60
CA LEU A 83 -2.33 -16.02 -7.39
C LEU A 83 -2.93 -14.65 -7.69
N THR A 84 -2.56 -14.01 -8.80
CA THR A 84 -3.07 -12.70 -9.22
C THR A 84 -4.03 -12.79 -10.42
N ASP A 85 -4.50 -14.00 -10.77
CA ASP A 85 -5.48 -14.23 -11.86
C ASP A 85 -6.70 -13.30 -11.71
N ALA A 86 -7.17 -12.73 -12.84
CA ALA A 86 -8.23 -11.71 -12.84
C ALA A 86 -9.56 -12.19 -12.26
N GLU A 87 -9.89 -13.46 -12.44
CA GLU A 87 -11.18 -14.03 -12.04
C GLU A 87 -11.10 -14.78 -10.69
N HIS A 88 -9.98 -15.44 -10.42
CA HIS A 88 -9.85 -16.40 -9.32
C HIS A 88 -8.69 -16.09 -8.38
N GLY A 89 -7.80 -15.17 -8.75
CA GLY A 89 -6.64 -14.80 -7.95
C GLY A 89 -7.03 -14.19 -6.62
N LYS A 90 -6.38 -14.64 -5.57
CA LYS A 90 -6.65 -14.20 -4.20
C LYS A 90 -5.59 -13.26 -3.65
N LEU A 91 -4.45 -13.11 -4.33
CA LEU A 91 -3.41 -12.16 -3.98
C LEU A 91 -3.63 -10.84 -4.74
N LEU A 92 -3.83 -9.76 -4.00
CA LEU A 92 -3.89 -8.40 -4.49
C LEU A 92 -2.57 -7.70 -4.19
N LEU A 93 -1.84 -7.31 -5.23
CA LEU A 93 -0.71 -6.38 -5.12
C LEU A 93 -1.15 -5.05 -5.72
N ALA A 94 -1.48 -4.09 -4.88
CA ALA A 94 -1.97 -2.77 -5.28
C ALA A 94 -0.89 -1.71 -5.02
N GLY A 95 -0.35 -1.16 -6.08
CA GLY A 95 0.63 -0.08 -6.07
C GLY A 95 0.01 1.28 -6.27
N LEU A 96 0.76 2.34 -5.93
CA LEU A 96 0.34 3.73 -6.04
C LEU A 96 -1.06 3.95 -5.45
N TYR A 97 -1.30 3.39 -4.25
CA TYR A 97 -2.59 3.48 -3.55
C TYR A 97 -3.78 2.94 -4.37
N GLY A 98 -3.55 1.94 -5.24
CA GLY A 98 -4.58 1.31 -6.05
C GLY A 98 -4.71 1.84 -7.48
N LEU A 99 -3.87 2.78 -7.91
CA LEU A 99 -3.82 3.23 -9.31
C LEU A 99 -3.26 2.15 -10.24
N GLU A 100 -2.42 1.26 -9.70
CA GLU A 100 -1.88 0.09 -10.38
C GLU A 100 -2.18 -1.17 -9.56
N VAL A 101 -2.44 -2.27 -10.25
CA VAL A 101 -2.59 -3.59 -9.64
C VAL A 101 -1.83 -4.63 -10.45
N VAL A 102 -1.43 -5.72 -9.81
CA VAL A 102 -0.93 -6.89 -10.52
C VAL A 102 -2.11 -7.80 -10.86
N GLN A 103 -2.24 -8.13 -12.13
CA GLN A 103 -3.26 -9.01 -12.67
C GLN A 103 -2.61 -9.97 -13.68
N ASP A 104 -2.87 -11.27 -13.58
CA ASP A 104 -2.27 -12.30 -14.45
C ASP A 104 -0.73 -12.26 -14.47
N GLY A 105 -0.11 -11.83 -13.36
CA GLY A 105 1.35 -11.67 -13.26
C GLY A 105 1.90 -10.44 -13.98
N GLU A 106 1.05 -9.52 -14.43
CA GLU A 106 1.43 -8.29 -15.12
C GLU A 106 0.90 -7.05 -14.39
N VAL A 107 1.60 -5.93 -14.52
CA VAL A 107 1.13 -4.65 -13.96
C VAL A 107 0.06 -4.05 -14.86
N VAL A 108 -1.10 -3.78 -14.29
CA VAL A 108 -2.24 -3.18 -14.97
C VAL A 108 -2.65 -1.91 -14.25
N ALA A 109 -2.67 -0.79 -14.96
CA ALA A 109 -3.24 0.45 -14.46
C ALA A 109 -4.77 0.40 -14.51
N THR A 110 -5.42 1.05 -13.54
CA THR A 110 -6.87 1.25 -13.60
C THR A 110 -7.26 2.11 -14.81
N ASP A 111 -8.50 1.97 -15.30
CA ASP A 111 -8.97 2.79 -16.42
C ASP A 111 -8.95 4.28 -16.09
N GLU A 112 -9.19 4.63 -14.84
CA GLU A 112 -9.14 6.00 -14.36
C GLU A 112 -7.70 6.53 -14.36
N ALA A 113 -6.74 5.75 -13.85
CA ALA A 113 -5.33 6.11 -13.87
C ALA A 113 -4.81 6.31 -15.31
N ARG A 114 -5.19 5.42 -16.23
CA ARG A 114 -4.79 5.51 -17.65
C ARG A 114 -5.21 6.81 -18.33
N ARG A 115 -6.35 7.39 -17.95
CA ARG A 115 -6.81 8.68 -18.50
C ARG A 115 -5.90 9.84 -18.12
N TRP A 116 -5.18 9.73 -17.01
CA TRP A 116 -4.26 10.75 -16.52
C TRP A 116 -2.84 10.62 -17.10
N GLY A 117 -2.49 9.49 -17.72
CA GLY A 117 -1.16 9.28 -18.31
C GLY A 117 -0.67 10.44 -19.17
N PRO A 118 -1.44 10.89 -20.20
CA PRO A 118 -1.01 12.01 -21.05
C PRO A 118 -0.81 13.34 -20.29
N VAL A 119 -1.64 13.60 -19.28
CA VAL A 119 -1.54 14.81 -18.44
C VAL A 119 -0.25 14.78 -17.64
N LEU A 120 0.07 13.63 -17.05
CA LEU A 120 1.30 13.44 -16.26
C LEU A 120 2.55 13.51 -17.13
N ASP A 121 2.54 12.92 -18.33
CA ASP A 121 3.66 13.01 -19.28
C ASP A 121 3.98 14.45 -19.63
N GLU A 122 2.95 15.26 -19.91
CA GLU A 122 3.11 16.69 -20.16
C GLU A 122 3.58 17.45 -18.92
N ALA A 123 3.05 17.15 -17.73
CA ALA A 123 3.48 17.77 -16.47
C ALA A 123 4.95 17.46 -16.18
N ILE A 124 5.38 16.20 -16.35
CA ILE A 124 6.77 15.78 -16.18
C ILE A 124 7.69 16.54 -17.13
N ALA A 125 7.30 16.71 -18.40
CA ALA A 125 8.10 17.44 -19.37
C ALA A 125 8.30 18.90 -18.95
N ARG A 126 7.20 19.58 -18.58
CA ARG A 126 7.27 20.99 -18.10
C ARG A 126 8.05 21.13 -16.81
N LEU A 127 7.85 20.24 -15.84
CA LEU A 127 8.57 20.28 -14.57
C LEU A 127 10.08 20.08 -14.76
N LYS A 128 10.51 19.22 -15.69
CA LYS A 128 11.94 19.05 -16.02
C LYS A 128 12.58 20.30 -16.63
N GLU A 129 11.78 21.17 -17.28
CA GLU A 129 12.24 22.44 -17.84
C GLU A 129 12.19 23.60 -16.82
N GLU A 130 11.18 23.59 -15.92
CA GLU A 130 10.89 24.70 -15.01
C GLU A 130 11.49 24.50 -13.60
N ALA A 131 11.87 23.27 -13.22
CA ALA A 131 12.43 23.00 -11.89
C ALA A 131 13.80 23.69 -11.70
N PRO A 132 14.07 24.23 -10.49
CA PRO A 132 15.37 24.82 -10.19
C PRO A 132 16.52 23.82 -10.37
N GLU A 133 17.68 24.31 -10.80
CA GLU A 133 18.89 23.48 -10.90
C GLU A 133 19.23 22.89 -9.51
N GLY A 134 19.30 21.57 -9.41
CA GLY A 134 19.47 20.83 -8.14
C GLY A 134 18.21 20.14 -7.63
N VAL A 135 17.03 20.48 -8.13
CA VAL A 135 15.78 19.74 -7.89
C VAL A 135 15.64 18.65 -8.95
N SER A 136 15.50 17.39 -8.52
CA SER A 136 15.28 16.30 -9.48
C SER A 136 13.79 15.99 -9.63
N VAL A 137 13.35 15.80 -10.88
CA VAL A 137 11.97 15.45 -11.24
C VAL A 137 11.92 13.99 -11.66
N GLU A 138 11.18 13.21 -10.94
CA GLU A 138 11.00 11.76 -11.15
C GLU A 138 9.54 11.44 -11.46
N GLY A 139 9.27 10.77 -12.59
CA GLY A 139 7.97 10.19 -12.87
C GLY A 139 7.88 8.79 -12.25
N LYS A 140 6.84 8.55 -11.44
CA LYS A 140 6.56 7.25 -10.80
C LYS A 140 5.19 6.74 -11.26
N GLY A 141 5.14 6.15 -12.45
CA GLY A 141 3.87 5.67 -13.00
C GLY A 141 2.85 6.80 -13.12
N PHE A 142 1.89 6.86 -12.20
CA PHE A 142 0.82 7.87 -12.19
C PHE A 142 1.04 9.01 -11.19
N THR A 143 2.28 9.25 -10.79
CA THR A 143 2.66 10.41 -9.97
C THR A 143 3.95 11.02 -10.50
N VAL A 144 4.21 12.28 -10.15
CA VAL A 144 5.49 12.93 -10.40
C VAL A 144 6.01 13.55 -9.12
N VAL A 145 7.29 13.30 -8.81
CA VAL A 145 7.90 13.74 -7.56
C VAL A 145 9.05 14.72 -7.85
N LEU A 146 9.03 15.85 -7.15
CA LEU A 146 10.11 16.82 -7.13
C LEU A 146 10.93 16.60 -5.86
N HIS A 147 12.16 16.14 -5.98
CA HIS A 147 13.07 15.92 -4.85
C HIS A 147 14.05 17.07 -4.71
N PHE A 148 14.11 17.65 -3.51
CA PHE A 148 15.07 18.69 -3.15
C PHE A 148 15.98 18.27 -1.97
N ARG A 149 16.08 16.98 -1.66
CA ARG A 149 16.87 16.44 -0.54
C ARG A 149 18.35 16.86 -0.59
N ARG A 150 18.93 16.99 -1.78
CA ARG A 150 20.32 17.42 -1.95
C ARG A 150 20.52 18.93 -1.85
N HIS A 151 19.43 19.68 -1.96
CA HIS A 151 19.36 21.13 -1.97
C HIS A 151 18.15 21.61 -1.16
N PRO A 152 18.16 21.41 0.19
CA PRO A 152 17.02 21.78 1.03
C PRO A 152 16.68 23.27 1.00
N GLU A 153 17.66 24.12 0.64
CA GLU A 153 17.49 25.55 0.44
C GLU A 153 16.55 25.91 -0.72
N LEU A 154 16.34 24.99 -1.66
CA LEU A 154 15.44 25.17 -2.82
C LEU A 154 13.98 24.76 -2.52
N ALA A 155 13.63 24.44 -1.28
CA ALA A 155 12.29 23.95 -0.91
C ALA A 155 11.17 24.92 -1.34
N ASP A 156 11.33 26.23 -1.11
CA ASP A 156 10.33 27.24 -1.47
C ASP A 156 10.17 27.39 -2.98
N GLU A 157 11.28 27.34 -3.72
CA GLU A 157 11.26 27.42 -5.17
C GLU A 157 10.64 26.16 -5.80
N ALA A 158 11.01 24.98 -5.29
CA ALA A 158 10.42 23.70 -5.71
C ALA A 158 8.92 23.65 -5.43
N ARG A 159 8.49 24.16 -4.26
CA ARG A 159 7.07 24.30 -3.92
C ARG A 159 6.33 25.15 -4.93
N ALA A 160 6.85 26.34 -5.22
CA ALA A 160 6.21 27.27 -6.14
C ALA A 160 6.07 26.70 -7.57
N VAL A 161 7.04 25.88 -8.01
CA VAL A 161 6.95 25.17 -9.29
C VAL A 161 5.91 24.06 -9.24
N ALA A 162 5.89 23.27 -8.16
CA ALA A 162 4.95 22.19 -7.97
C ALA A 162 3.50 22.71 -7.90
N GLU A 163 3.22 23.77 -7.13
CA GLU A 163 1.90 24.38 -7.00
C GLU A 163 1.38 24.91 -8.36
N ARG A 164 2.24 25.62 -9.12
CA ARG A 164 1.85 26.09 -10.47
C ARG A 164 1.50 24.95 -11.42
N GLU A 165 2.27 23.86 -11.38
CA GLU A 165 1.99 22.72 -12.25
C GLU A 165 0.75 21.96 -11.78
N ALA A 166 0.54 21.83 -10.47
CA ALA A 166 -0.67 21.23 -9.90
C ALA A 166 -1.92 21.98 -10.38
N GLU A 167 -1.93 23.31 -10.27
CA GLU A 167 -3.04 24.15 -10.76
C GLU A 167 -3.22 24.03 -12.29
N ARG A 168 -2.11 24.03 -13.07
CA ARG A 168 -2.14 23.94 -14.53
C ARG A 168 -2.72 22.63 -15.04
N SER A 169 -2.40 21.54 -14.37
CA SER A 169 -2.72 20.17 -14.81
C SER A 169 -3.85 19.53 -14.03
N ASP A 170 -4.52 20.27 -13.13
CA ASP A 170 -5.58 19.78 -12.25
C ASP A 170 -5.11 18.57 -11.41
N LEU A 171 -3.85 18.64 -10.91
CA LEU A 171 -3.26 17.62 -10.05
C LEU A 171 -3.31 18.05 -8.58
N GLU A 172 -3.39 17.09 -7.68
CA GLU A 172 -3.20 17.31 -6.24
C GLU A 172 -1.72 17.29 -5.87
N MET A 173 -1.31 18.22 -5.00
CA MET A 173 0.03 18.23 -4.44
C MET A 173 0.04 17.67 -3.03
N GLY A 174 0.91 16.68 -2.79
CA GLY A 174 1.24 16.13 -1.49
C GLY A 174 2.65 16.53 -1.06
N GLU A 175 2.89 16.59 0.25
CA GLU A 175 4.21 16.83 0.83
C GLU A 175 4.82 15.51 1.31
N GLY A 176 6.05 15.23 0.85
CA GLY A 176 6.86 14.12 1.33
C GLY A 176 8.10 14.60 2.08
N ARG A 177 8.92 13.67 2.54
CA ARG A 177 10.19 14.01 3.21
C ARG A 177 11.16 14.62 2.20
N GLN A 178 11.28 15.96 2.21
CA GLN A 178 12.10 16.74 1.28
C GLN A 178 11.74 16.51 -0.21
N SER A 179 10.44 16.40 -0.47
CA SER A 179 9.88 16.25 -1.81
C SER A 179 8.45 16.78 -1.88
N PHE A 180 8.01 17.09 -3.09
CA PHE A 180 6.60 17.34 -3.40
C PHE A 180 6.16 16.31 -4.43
N GLU A 181 4.98 15.72 -4.21
CA GLU A 181 4.38 14.74 -5.11
C GLU A 181 3.13 15.32 -5.74
N LEU A 182 3.05 15.26 -7.07
CA LEU A 182 1.85 15.62 -7.82
C LEU A 182 1.18 14.33 -8.31
N ARG A 183 -0.11 14.21 -8.05
CA ARG A 183 -0.92 13.03 -8.39
C ARG A 183 -2.28 13.44 -8.95
N PRO A 184 -2.93 12.56 -9.73
CA PRO A 184 -4.30 12.77 -10.13
C PRO A 184 -5.24 12.94 -8.93
N PRO A 185 -6.29 13.77 -9.00
CA PRO A 185 -7.29 13.95 -7.95
C PRO A 185 -8.27 12.76 -7.93
N LEU A 186 -7.73 11.56 -7.82
CA LEU A 186 -8.52 10.34 -7.72
C LEU A 186 -8.70 9.99 -6.24
N PRO A 187 -9.91 9.59 -5.83
CA PRO A 187 -10.19 9.23 -4.44
C PRO A 187 -9.59 7.86 -4.10
N THR A 188 -8.28 7.72 -4.27
CA THR A 188 -7.55 6.49 -3.99
C THR A 188 -6.76 6.62 -2.69
N SER A 189 -6.87 5.59 -1.86
CA SER A 189 -6.14 5.45 -0.61
C SER A 189 -6.01 3.97 -0.27
N LYS A 190 -5.19 3.63 0.73
CA LYS A 190 -5.16 2.25 1.24
C LYS A 190 -6.56 1.81 1.70
N GLY A 191 -7.34 2.74 2.28
CA GLY A 191 -8.70 2.49 2.73
C GLY A 191 -9.68 2.15 1.61
N THR A 192 -9.67 2.89 0.51
CA THR A 192 -10.57 2.60 -0.64
C THR A 192 -10.26 1.24 -1.25
N VAL A 193 -8.98 0.88 -1.39
CA VAL A 193 -8.57 -0.44 -1.90
C VAL A 193 -9.04 -1.56 -0.98
N VAL A 194 -8.86 -1.40 0.34
CA VAL A 194 -9.30 -2.40 1.34
C VAL A 194 -10.81 -2.51 1.36
N ALA A 195 -11.54 -1.41 1.37
CA ALA A 195 -13.00 -1.39 1.35
C ALA A 195 -13.58 -2.16 0.15
N ASP A 196 -13.04 -1.91 -1.05
CA ASP A 196 -13.48 -2.57 -2.27
C ASP A 196 -13.14 -4.07 -2.26
N ALA A 197 -11.90 -4.42 -1.89
CA ALA A 197 -11.44 -5.81 -1.87
C ALA A 197 -12.11 -6.64 -0.77
N ALA A 198 -12.55 -6.01 0.31
CA ALA A 198 -13.15 -6.67 1.49
C ALA A 198 -14.69 -6.57 1.55
N ALA A 199 -15.37 -5.92 0.60
CA ALA A 199 -16.80 -5.58 0.66
C ALA A 199 -17.76 -6.77 0.95
N ARG A 200 -17.32 -8.00 0.69
CA ARG A 200 -18.13 -9.24 0.89
C ARG A 200 -17.55 -10.18 1.95
N LEU A 201 -16.51 -9.77 2.64
CA LEU A 201 -15.85 -10.59 3.64
C LEU A 201 -16.52 -10.45 5.00
N SER A 202 -16.47 -11.50 5.80
CA SER A 202 -17.03 -11.52 7.15
C SER A 202 -16.00 -11.25 8.25
N ALA A 203 -14.71 -11.40 7.92
CA ALA A 203 -13.62 -11.05 8.81
C ALA A 203 -12.48 -10.41 8.00
N VAL A 204 -11.93 -9.30 8.48
CA VAL A 204 -10.92 -8.52 7.74
C VAL A 204 -9.85 -8.03 8.69
N CYS A 205 -8.58 -8.20 8.30
CA CYS A 205 -7.43 -7.67 9.01
C CYS A 205 -6.65 -6.71 8.12
N PHE A 206 -6.14 -5.62 8.71
CA PHE A 206 -5.15 -4.76 8.09
C PHE A 206 -3.97 -4.52 9.04
N LEU A 207 -2.75 -4.60 8.48
CA LEU A 207 -1.50 -4.34 9.19
C LEU A 207 -0.80 -3.13 8.58
N GLY A 208 -0.39 -2.17 9.42
CA GLY A 208 0.28 -0.97 8.94
C GLY A 208 1.01 -0.20 10.03
N ASP A 209 1.88 0.75 9.63
CA ASP A 209 2.76 1.48 10.53
C ASP A 209 2.78 3.00 10.30
N ASP A 210 2.17 3.52 9.22
CA ASP A 210 2.26 4.95 8.88
C ASP A 210 0.91 5.69 8.90
N HIS A 211 0.95 7.01 8.65
CA HIS A 211 -0.25 7.85 8.55
C HIS A 211 -1.20 7.43 7.40
N GLY A 212 -0.67 6.90 6.30
CA GLY A 212 -1.46 6.43 5.16
C GLY A 212 -2.33 5.23 5.51
N ASP A 213 -1.93 4.46 6.53
CA ASP A 213 -2.64 3.28 7.03
C ASP A 213 -3.89 3.62 7.84
N LEU A 214 -3.98 4.84 8.38
CA LEU A 214 -5.18 5.30 9.06
C LEU A 214 -6.42 5.23 8.18
N THR A 215 -6.28 5.48 6.88
CA THR A 215 -7.39 5.33 5.93
C THR A 215 -7.88 3.89 5.81
N ALA A 216 -6.99 2.91 5.94
CA ALA A 216 -7.38 1.50 5.98
C ALA A 216 -8.04 1.14 7.32
N PHE A 217 -7.61 1.74 8.44
CA PHE A 217 -8.30 1.58 9.72
C PHE A 217 -9.71 2.17 9.68
N ASP A 218 -9.90 3.33 9.02
CA ASP A 218 -11.23 3.90 8.79
C ASP A 218 -12.12 2.94 7.99
N ALA A 219 -11.59 2.35 6.91
CA ALA A 219 -12.32 1.36 6.13
C ALA A 219 -12.69 0.11 6.95
N LEU A 220 -11.83 -0.32 7.88
CA LEU A 220 -12.15 -1.41 8.80
C LEU A 220 -13.25 -1.02 9.79
N ASP A 221 -13.31 0.24 10.24
CA ASP A 221 -14.39 0.71 11.10
C ASP A 221 -15.74 0.69 10.35
N ASP A 222 -15.79 1.15 9.09
CA ASP A 222 -16.98 1.09 8.24
C ASP A 222 -17.44 -0.36 7.97
N LEU A 223 -16.49 -1.28 7.73
CA LEU A 223 -16.77 -2.71 7.58
C LEU A 223 -17.32 -3.32 8.87
N ALA A 224 -16.81 -2.91 10.03
CA ALA A 224 -17.31 -3.35 11.33
C ALA A 224 -18.74 -2.86 11.58
N GLU A 225 -19.07 -1.63 11.22
CA GLU A 225 -20.43 -1.11 11.28
C GLU A 225 -21.39 -1.88 10.36
N SER A 226 -20.86 -2.41 9.25
CA SER A 226 -21.59 -3.27 8.32
C SER A 226 -21.70 -4.73 8.79
N GLY A 227 -21.13 -5.08 9.95
CA GLY A 227 -21.25 -6.39 10.61
C GLY A 227 -20.07 -7.34 10.38
N ALA A 228 -18.99 -6.93 9.76
CA ALA A 228 -17.77 -7.72 9.66
C ALA A 228 -16.99 -7.71 11.00
N THR A 229 -16.25 -8.78 11.27
CA THR A 229 -15.24 -8.77 12.33
C THR A 229 -13.96 -8.17 11.78
N THR A 230 -13.48 -7.08 12.37
CA THR A 230 -12.28 -6.39 11.88
C THR A 230 -11.15 -6.43 12.90
N LEU A 231 -9.89 -6.50 12.42
CA LEU A 231 -8.69 -6.48 13.25
C LEU A 231 -7.70 -5.47 12.70
N ARG A 232 -7.42 -4.43 13.46
CA ARG A 232 -6.39 -3.43 13.17
C ARG A 232 -5.11 -3.83 13.87
N VAL A 233 -4.06 -4.07 13.11
CA VAL A 233 -2.73 -4.39 13.64
C VAL A 233 -1.82 -3.20 13.39
N GLY A 234 -1.40 -2.55 14.46
CA GLY A 234 -0.40 -1.49 14.41
C GLY A 234 1.01 -2.08 14.50
N VAL A 235 1.87 -1.68 13.60
CA VAL A 235 3.27 -2.09 13.60
C VAL A 235 4.10 -0.96 14.18
N ARG A 236 4.83 -1.22 15.27
CA ARG A 236 5.74 -0.23 15.84
C ARG A 236 6.94 -0.05 14.94
N SER A 237 7.14 1.16 14.48
CA SER A 237 8.28 1.62 13.70
C SER A 237 8.73 3.00 14.20
N GLU A 238 9.84 3.52 13.67
CA GLU A 238 10.27 4.90 13.99
C GLU A 238 9.34 5.97 13.39
N GLU A 239 8.51 5.60 12.41
CA GLU A 239 7.58 6.50 11.71
C GLU A 239 6.13 6.32 12.17
N ALA A 240 5.85 5.32 13.03
CA ALA A 240 4.50 5.00 13.48
C ALA A 240 3.89 6.15 14.31
N PRO A 241 2.78 6.76 13.86
CA PRO A 241 2.13 7.82 14.62
C PRO A 241 1.39 7.26 15.83
N ASP A 242 1.39 8.00 16.94
CA ASP A 242 0.67 7.61 18.15
C ASP A 242 -0.81 7.31 17.86
N GLU A 243 -1.45 8.07 16.96
CA GLU A 243 -2.84 7.88 16.58
C GLU A 243 -3.11 6.48 16.01
N LEU A 244 -2.20 5.96 15.18
CA LEU A 244 -2.33 4.61 14.61
C LEU A 244 -2.17 3.55 15.70
N LEU A 245 -1.17 3.71 16.57
CA LEU A 245 -0.90 2.77 17.65
C LEU A 245 -2.05 2.74 18.68
N ASP A 246 -2.65 3.90 18.99
CA ASP A 246 -3.79 4.02 19.90
C ASP A 246 -5.08 3.37 19.34
N ARG A 247 -5.25 3.35 18.02
CA ARG A 247 -6.40 2.74 17.34
C ARG A 247 -6.24 1.24 17.10
N ALA A 248 -5.03 0.70 17.23
CA ALA A 248 -4.75 -0.70 16.96
C ALA A 248 -5.40 -1.63 18.01
N ASP A 249 -5.97 -2.74 17.54
CA ASP A 249 -6.50 -3.81 18.40
C ASP A 249 -5.38 -4.77 18.85
N LEU A 250 -4.29 -4.83 18.09
CA LEU A 250 -3.09 -5.60 18.34
C LEU A 250 -1.85 -4.80 17.89
N LEU A 251 -0.78 -4.89 18.65
CA LEU A 251 0.50 -4.24 18.34
C LEU A 251 1.60 -5.30 18.17
N VAL A 252 2.45 -5.11 17.15
CA VAL A 252 3.63 -5.95 16.88
C VAL A 252 4.87 -5.08 16.68
N ASP A 253 6.04 -5.62 16.92
CA ASP A 253 7.31 -4.89 16.84
C ASP A 253 8.02 -5.18 15.50
N GLY A 254 7.73 -4.36 14.49
CA GLY A 254 8.39 -4.38 13.19
C GLY A 254 8.06 -5.58 12.29
N PRO A 255 8.66 -5.63 11.08
CA PRO A 255 8.29 -6.58 10.03
C PRO A 255 8.48 -8.06 10.39
N THR A 256 9.46 -8.39 11.24
CA THR A 256 9.70 -9.79 11.63
C THR A 256 8.53 -10.34 12.45
N GLU A 257 7.98 -9.57 13.40
CA GLU A 257 6.81 -10.01 14.16
C GLU A 257 5.53 -10.01 13.31
N VAL A 258 5.42 -9.09 12.34
CA VAL A 258 4.35 -9.15 11.32
C VAL A 258 4.33 -10.50 10.62
N VAL A 259 5.48 -10.95 10.10
CA VAL A 259 5.58 -12.25 9.41
C VAL A 259 5.27 -13.42 10.36
N GLN A 260 5.66 -13.34 11.63
CA GLN A 260 5.30 -14.36 12.64
C GLN A 260 3.80 -14.40 12.90
N LEU A 261 3.16 -13.23 13.04
CA LEU A 261 1.70 -13.13 13.19
C LEU A 261 0.98 -13.70 11.96
N LEU A 262 1.38 -13.29 10.76
CA LEU A 262 0.81 -13.79 9.50
C LEU A 262 0.98 -15.30 9.36
N ARG A 263 2.14 -15.84 9.73
CA ARG A 263 2.38 -17.30 9.74
C ARG A 263 1.43 -18.05 10.67
N SER A 264 1.07 -17.45 11.81
CA SER A 264 0.12 -18.05 12.74
C SER A 264 -1.31 -18.12 12.20
N LEU A 265 -1.61 -17.39 11.12
CA LEU A 265 -2.92 -17.41 10.45
C LEU A 265 -3.01 -18.47 9.34
N ILE A 266 -1.89 -19.10 8.96
CA ILE A 266 -1.92 -20.20 7.99
C ILE A 266 -2.64 -21.38 8.67
N PRO A 267 -3.72 -21.92 8.05
CA PRO A 267 -4.38 -23.10 8.59
C PRO A 267 -3.41 -24.29 8.67
N ASP A 268 -3.51 -25.05 9.76
CA ASP A 268 -2.80 -26.32 9.86
C ASP A 268 -3.27 -27.25 8.73
N ASP A 269 -2.35 -27.85 8.01
CA ASP A 269 -2.68 -28.89 7.03
C ASP A 269 -3.37 -30.05 7.78
N GLY A 270 -4.68 -30.19 7.58
CA GLY A 270 -5.52 -31.19 8.23
C GLY A 270 -5.27 -32.59 7.68
#